data_016b0d8f31d37a788f5ce5a74f1e4134
#
_entry.id   016b0d8f31d37a788f5ce5a74f1e4134
#
_cell.length_a   1.000
_cell.length_b   1.000
_cell.length_c   1.000
_cell.angle_alpha   90.00
_cell.angle_beta   90.00
_cell.angle_gamma   90.00
#
_symmetry.space_group_name_H-M   'P 1'
#
loop_
_entity.id
_entity.type
_entity.pdbx_description
1 polymer ?
#
loop_
_entity_poly.entity_id
_entity_poly.type
_entity_poly.pdbx_seq_one_letter_code
_entity_poly.pdbx_strand_id
1 'polypeptide(L)'
;MLLAREYLLKQEYDNALKAYEKCLQYADIYEPNKKMVLCETYGRLGDLYYWHKHNLSESVKYFNKWIEVDRTYREPYFCLADIYNNQELYPLAIGLVTTGLIVGQRHYDWVERKDNWIAKGEELLCYSYLGLKDYSNAIVHGKLALAHDPNNVALLQKYTMALEGSIAGMAQSNNNSNESLQKL
;
A
#
# COMPACT_ATOMS: atom_id res chain seq x y z
N MET A 1 -0.03 -17.83 -18.07
CA MET A 1 -0.71 -17.23 -16.91
C MET A 1 -1.52 -18.24 -16.09
N LEU A 2 -2.42 -19.06 -16.65
CA LEU A 2 -3.22 -20.04 -15.89
C LEU A 2 -2.37 -20.95 -15.02
N LEU A 3 -1.33 -21.56 -15.57
CA LEU A 3 -0.41 -22.43 -14.83
C LEU A 3 0.29 -21.71 -13.66
N ALA A 4 0.67 -20.45 -13.83
CA ALA A 4 1.30 -19.68 -12.76
C ALA A 4 0.32 -19.43 -11.60
N ARG A 5 -0.95 -19.15 -11.90
CA ARG A 5 -2.01 -19.02 -10.88
C ARG A 5 -2.28 -20.34 -10.15
N GLU A 6 -2.26 -21.48 -10.87
CA GLU A 6 -2.40 -22.79 -10.24
C GLU A 6 -1.27 -23.08 -9.24
N TYR A 7 -0.03 -22.73 -9.58
CA TYR A 7 1.09 -22.87 -8.65
C TYR A 7 0.91 -21.99 -7.43
N LEU A 8 0.38 -20.76 -7.57
CA LEU A 8 0.07 -19.89 -6.41
C LEU A 8 -0.98 -20.54 -5.51
N LEU A 9 -2.06 -21.08 -6.07
CA LEU A 9 -3.10 -21.74 -5.29
C LEU A 9 -2.58 -22.97 -4.53
N LYS A 10 -1.58 -23.67 -5.09
CA LYS A 10 -0.90 -24.81 -4.45
C LYS A 10 0.23 -24.36 -3.50
N GLN A 11 0.48 -23.06 -3.35
CA GLN A 11 1.59 -22.50 -2.57
C GLN A 11 2.98 -22.92 -3.09
N GLU A 12 3.08 -23.29 -4.37
CA GLU A 12 4.32 -23.63 -5.04
C GLU A 12 4.98 -22.37 -5.60
N TYR A 13 5.46 -21.50 -4.71
CA TYR A 13 5.90 -20.14 -5.05
C TYR A 13 7.06 -20.08 -6.03
N ASP A 14 8.02 -21.00 -5.97
CA ASP A 14 9.14 -21.06 -6.91
C ASP A 14 8.70 -21.45 -8.32
N ASN A 15 7.73 -22.34 -8.42
CA ASN A 15 7.15 -22.73 -9.69
C ASN A 15 6.28 -21.61 -10.26
N ALA A 16 5.52 -20.92 -9.40
CA ALA A 16 4.75 -19.75 -9.78
C ALA A 16 5.64 -18.62 -10.34
N LEU A 17 6.76 -18.33 -9.65
CA LEU A 17 7.73 -17.31 -10.07
C LEU A 17 8.29 -17.62 -11.46
N LYS A 18 8.82 -18.84 -11.67
CA LYS A 18 9.34 -19.28 -12.98
C LYS A 18 8.28 -19.20 -14.07
N ALA A 19 7.04 -19.56 -13.74
CA ALA A 19 5.94 -19.50 -14.71
C ALA A 19 5.53 -18.07 -15.08
N TYR A 20 5.55 -17.11 -14.12
CA TYR A 20 5.33 -15.71 -14.42
C TYR A 20 6.49 -15.08 -15.19
N GLU A 21 7.74 -15.42 -14.89
CA GLU A 21 8.89 -14.98 -15.69
C GLU A 21 8.80 -15.44 -17.14
N LYS A 22 8.34 -16.70 -17.38
CA LYS A 22 8.02 -17.16 -18.73
C LYS A 22 6.91 -16.35 -19.39
N CYS A 23 5.90 -15.92 -18.66
CA CYS A 23 4.85 -15.07 -19.23
C CYS A 23 5.44 -13.74 -19.76
N LEU A 24 6.45 -13.16 -19.11
CA LEU A 24 7.13 -11.97 -19.61
C LEU A 24 7.89 -12.22 -20.91
N GLN A 25 8.55 -13.39 -21.04
CA GLN A 25 9.29 -13.74 -22.25
C GLN A 25 8.38 -13.88 -23.48
N TYR A 26 7.14 -14.28 -23.26
CA TYR A 26 6.16 -14.52 -24.33
C TYR A 26 5.02 -13.49 -24.35
N ALA A 27 5.19 -12.36 -23.69
CA ALA A 27 4.12 -11.34 -23.59
C ALA A 27 3.65 -10.82 -24.96
N ASP A 28 4.55 -10.78 -25.94
CA ASP A 28 4.25 -10.30 -27.29
C ASP A 28 3.22 -11.14 -28.06
N ILE A 29 3.05 -12.40 -27.70
CA ILE A 29 2.04 -13.27 -28.33
C ILE A 29 0.62 -13.05 -27.81
N TYR A 30 0.46 -12.26 -26.75
CA TYR A 30 -0.85 -12.00 -26.12
C TYR A 30 -1.57 -10.76 -26.68
N GLU A 31 -1.19 -10.29 -27.86
CA GLU A 31 -1.92 -9.21 -28.53
C GLU A 31 -3.40 -9.63 -28.81
N PRO A 32 -4.40 -8.74 -28.55
CA PRO A 32 -4.30 -7.33 -28.11
C PRO A 32 -4.16 -7.13 -26.60
N ASN A 33 -4.11 -8.17 -25.79
CA ASN A 33 -4.16 -8.11 -24.32
C ASN A 33 -2.78 -7.97 -23.66
N LYS A 34 -1.72 -7.75 -24.41
CA LYS A 34 -0.34 -7.65 -23.93
C LYS A 34 -0.18 -6.76 -22.72
N LYS A 35 -0.75 -5.56 -22.78
CA LYS A 35 -0.65 -4.58 -21.67
C LYS A 35 -1.23 -5.13 -20.38
N MET A 36 -2.40 -5.74 -20.43
CA MET A 36 -3.06 -6.36 -19.29
C MET A 36 -2.22 -7.52 -18.72
N VAL A 37 -1.70 -8.39 -19.60
CA VAL A 37 -0.86 -9.53 -19.21
C VAL A 37 0.41 -9.06 -18.51
N LEU A 38 1.06 -7.99 -19.02
CA LEU A 38 2.25 -7.43 -18.41
C LEU A 38 1.95 -6.86 -17.02
N CYS A 39 0.91 -6.04 -16.88
CA CYS A 39 0.52 -5.44 -15.60
C CYS A 39 0.22 -6.51 -14.55
N GLU A 40 -0.58 -7.53 -14.89
CA GLU A 40 -0.86 -8.63 -13.97
C GLU A 40 0.40 -9.41 -13.61
N THR A 41 1.23 -9.73 -14.59
CA THR A 41 2.46 -10.50 -14.36
C THR A 41 3.42 -9.74 -13.45
N TYR A 42 3.61 -8.44 -13.69
CA TYR A 42 4.47 -7.61 -12.83
C TYR A 42 3.91 -7.49 -11.40
N GLY A 43 2.60 -7.32 -11.26
CA GLY A 43 1.96 -7.31 -9.94
C GLY A 43 2.21 -8.61 -9.17
N ARG A 44 1.99 -9.77 -9.81
CA ARG A 44 2.22 -11.08 -9.18
C ARG A 44 3.69 -11.35 -8.84
N LEU A 45 4.61 -10.93 -9.70
CA LEU A 45 6.05 -11.01 -9.40
C LEU A 45 6.42 -10.10 -8.24
N GLY A 46 5.92 -8.87 -8.21
CA GLY A 46 6.11 -7.95 -7.09
C GLY A 46 5.66 -8.56 -5.76
N ASP A 47 4.43 -9.13 -5.73
CA ASP A 47 3.88 -9.81 -4.54
C ASP A 47 4.73 -11.02 -4.12
N LEU A 48 5.12 -11.87 -5.07
CA LEU A 48 5.93 -13.07 -4.78
C LEU A 48 7.29 -12.68 -4.18
N TYR A 49 7.95 -11.67 -4.72
CA TYR A 49 9.21 -11.20 -4.20
C TYR A 49 9.06 -10.54 -2.82
N TYR A 50 7.96 -9.85 -2.56
CA TYR A 50 7.70 -9.23 -1.27
C TYR A 50 7.41 -10.26 -0.18
N TRP A 51 6.35 -11.05 -0.38
CA TRP A 51 5.80 -11.89 0.66
C TRP A 51 6.54 -13.23 0.86
N HIS A 52 7.11 -13.79 -0.22
CA HIS A 52 7.67 -15.16 -0.16
C HIS A 52 9.18 -15.21 -0.33
N LYS A 53 9.76 -14.28 -1.07
CA LYS A 53 11.21 -14.21 -1.21
C LYS A 53 11.87 -13.19 -0.29
N HIS A 54 11.09 -12.33 0.33
CA HIS A 54 11.58 -11.22 1.17
C HIS A 54 12.63 -10.37 0.48
N ASN A 55 12.51 -10.22 -0.83
CA ASN A 55 13.42 -9.44 -1.67
C ASN A 55 12.75 -8.14 -2.10
N LEU A 56 12.92 -7.11 -1.26
CA LEU A 56 12.32 -5.80 -1.46
C LEU A 56 12.78 -5.13 -2.76
N SER A 57 14.04 -5.29 -3.14
CA SER A 57 14.59 -4.68 -4.36
C SER A 57 13.90 -5.19 -5.63
N GLU A 58 13.75 -6.51 -5.75
CA GLU A 58 13.04 -7.09 -6.90
C GLU A 58 11.53 -6.75 -6.85
N SER A 59 10.91 -6.74 -5.67
CA SER A 59 9.52 -6.34 -5.51
C SER A 59 9.29 -4.92 -6.01
N VAL A 60 10.07 -3.94 -5.54
CA VAL A 60 10.01 -2.53 -5.97
C VAL A 60 10.21 -2.40 -7.46
N LYS A 61 11.18 -3.12 -8.03
CA LYS A 61 11.46 -3.13 -9.48
C LYS A 61 10.22 -3.58 -10.28
N TYR A 62 9.53 -4.64 -9.87
CA TYR A 62 8.37 -5.14 -10.60
C TYR A 62 7.14 -4.23 -10.46
N PHE A 63 6.88 -3.63 -9.29
CA PHE A 63 5.80 -2.64 -9.17
C PHE A 63 6.09 -1.38 -9.99
N ASN A 64 7.34 -0.91 -10.07
CA ASN A 64 7.69 0.19 -10.95
C ASN A 64 7.48 -0.16 -12.43
N LYS A 65 7.84 -1.37 -12.86
CA LYS A 65 7.55 -1.84 -14.22
C LYS A 65 6.04 -1.88 -14.51
N TRP A 66 5.22 -2.22 -13.54
CA TRP A 66 3.77 -2.11 -13.71
C TRP A 66 3.35 -0.67 -13.97
N ILE A 67 3.84 0.30 -13.18
CA ILE A 67 3.58 1.73 -13.38
C ILE A 67 4.06 2.20 -14.77
N GLU A 68 5.22 1.73 -15.24
CA GLU A 68 5.73 2.06 -16.58
C GLU A 68 4.80 1.59 -17.69
N VAL A 69 4.21 0.41 -17.56
CA VAL A 69 3.27 -0.15 -18.54
C VAL A 69 1.93 0.57 -18.51
N ASP A 70 1.40 0.84 -17.31
CA ASP A 70 0.15 1.56 -17.15
C ASP A 70 0.08 2.32 -15.82
N ARG A 71 0.20 3.64 -15.91
CA ARG A 71 0.15 4.56 -14.75
C ARG A 71 -1.24 4.75 -14.17
N THR A 72 -2.28 4.23 -14.81
CA THR A 72 -3.67 4.47 -14.39
C THR A 72 -4.16 3.49 -13.33
N TYR A 73 -3.35 2.49 -12.98
CA TYR A 73 -3.62 1.57 -11.87
C TYR A 73 -3.10 2.12 -10.56
N ARG A 74 -3.94 2.11 -9.54
CA ARG A 74 -3.56 2.55 -8.17
C ARG A 74 -2.79 1.50 -7.40
N GLU A 75 -3.02 0.24 -7.72
CA GLU A 75 -2.48 -0.91 -6.99
C GLU A 75 -0.96 -0.87 -6.83
N PRO A 76 -0.15 -0.68 -7.88
CA PRO A 76 1.30 -0.68 -7.72
C PRO A 76 1.80 0.47 -6.85
N TYR A 77 1.11 1.63 -6.84
CA TYR A 77 1.46 2.74 -5.95
C TYR A 77 1.22 2.37 -4.49
N PHE A 78 0.12 1.68 -4.18
CA PHE A 78 -0.19 1.26 -2.83
C PHE A 78 0.72 0.13 -2.35
N CYS A 79 1.09 -0.80 -3.23
CA CYS A 79 2.09 -1.83 -2.92
C CYS A 79 3.46 -1.21 -2.60
N LEU A 80 3.90 -0.23 -3.38
CA LEU A 80 5.14 0.50 -3.11
C LEU A 80 5.04 1.31 -1.80
N ALA A 81 3.91 1.95 -1.55
CA ALA A 81 3.68 2.70 -0.31
C ALA A 81 3.73 1.80 0.93
N ASP A 82 3.16 0.59 0.85
CA ASP A 82 3.24 -0.39 1.93
C ASP A 82 4.69 -0.80 2.21
N ILE A 83 5.47 -1.07 1.16
CA ILE A 83 6.91 -1.36 1.27
C ILE A 83 7.65 -0.21 1.96
N TYR A 84 7.41 1.03 1.53
CA TYR A 84 8.11 2.19 2.11
C TYR A 84 7.64 2.53 3.53
N ASN A 85 6.38 2.28 3.87
CA ASN A 85 5.90 2.37 5.24
C ASN A 85 6.62 1.38 6.15
N ASN A 86 6.84 0.14 5.70
CA ASN A 86 7.57 -0.87 6.46
C ASN A 86 9.08 -0.56 6.58
N GLN A 87 9.60 0.32 5.72
CA GLN A 87 10.96 0.87 5.81
C GLN A 87 11.02 2.22 6.54
N GLU A 88 9.92 2.69 7.13
CA GLU A 88 9.81 3.98 7.81
C GLU A 88 10.06 5.20 6.89
N LEU A 89 9.97 5.00 5.59
CA LEU A 89 10.11 6.06 4.57
C LEU A 89 8.76 6.74 4.32
N TYR A 90 8.13 7.20 5.38
CA TYR A 90 6.75 7.72 5.41
C TYR A 90 6.45 8.83 4.38
N PRO A 91 7.33 9.83 4.16
CA PRO A 91 7.06 10.86 3.15
C PRO A 91 6.93 10.30 1.73
N LEU A 92 7.72 9.27 1.38
CA LEU A 92 7.62 8.59 0.09
C LEU A 92 6.32 7.79 -0.01
N ALA A 93 5.95 7.10 1.06
CA ALA A 93 4.68 6.36 1.12
C ALA A 93 3.48 7.30 0.93
N ILE A 94 3.44 8.44 1.61
CA ILE A 94 2.39 9.46 1.46
C ILE A 94 2.28 9.94 0.01
N GLY A 95 3.41 10.27 -0.64
CA GLY A 95 3.44 10.70 -2.03
C GLY A 95 2.87 9.64 -2.98
N LEU A 96 3.22 8.38 -2.78
CA LEU A 96 2.73 7.26 -3.59
C LEU A 96 1.23 7.04 -3.38
N VAL A 97 0.75 7.01 -2.13
CA VAL A 97 -0.69 6.83 -1.86
C VAL A 97 -1.49 7.97 -2.47
N THR A 98 -1.05 9.21 -2.28
CA THR A 98 -1.72 10.39 -2.86
C THR A 98 -1.78 10.28 -4.38
N THR A 99 -0.67 9.87 -5.02
CA THR A 99 -0.65 9.63 -6.47
C THR A 99 -1.63 8.54 -6.86
N GLY A 100 -1.64 7.40 -6.17
CA GLY A 100 -2.54 6.29 -6.44
C GLY A 100 -4.02 6.66 -6.29
N LEU A 101 -4.36 7.51 -5.32
CA LEU A 101 -5.74 8.02 -5.13
C LEU A 101 -6.17 8.95 -6.27
N ILE A 102 -5.24 9.74 -6.84
CA ILE A 102 -5.52 10.67 -7.95
C ILE A 102 -5.67 9.92 -9.29
N VAL A 103 -4.72 9.02 -9.60
CA VAL A 103 -4.66 8.38 -10.93
C VAL A 103 -5.68 7.27 -11.12
N GLY A 104 -6.19 6.68 -10.05
CA GLY A 104 -6.80 5.38 -10.14
C GLY A 104 -8.31 5.38 -10.32
N GLN A 105 -8.77 5.02 -11.52
CA GLN A 105 -10.14 4.50 -11.70
C GLN A 105 -10.20 3.20 -12.50
N ARG A 106 -9.10 2.73 -13.07
CA ARG A 106 -9.11 1.46 -13.77
C ARG A 106 -8.88 0.33 -12.77
N HIS A 107 -9.80 -0.61 -12.76
CA HIS A 107 -9.68 -1.87 -12.05
C HIS A 107 -9.58 -2.97 -13.09
N TYR A 108 -8.73 -3.95 -12.86
CA TYR A 108 -8.91 -5.23 -13.53
C TYR A 108 -10.16 -5.88 -12.96
N ASP A 109 -10.97 -6.50 -13.83
CA ASP A 109 -12.18 -7.23 -13.42
C ASP A 109 -11.90 -8.40 -12.47
N TRP A 110 -10.62 -8.77 -12.32
CA TRP A 110 -10.15 -9.82 -11.43
C TRP A 110 -9.72 -9.34 -10.02
N VAL A 111 -9.68 -8.02 -9.78
CA VAL A 111 -9.42 -7.47 -8.43
C VAL A 111 -10.75 -7.35 -7.70
N GLU A 112 -10.99 -8.26 -6.80
CA GLU A 112 -12.31 -8.61 -6.25
C GLU A 112 -13.09 -7.52 -5.51
N ARG A 113 -12.57 -6.33 -5.20
CA ARG A 113 -13.32 -5.35 -4.38
C ARG A 113 -12.92 -3.91 -4.69
N LYS A 114 -13.72 -3.22 -5.49
CA LYS A 114 -13.58 -1.79 -5.78
C LYS A 114 -13.54 -0.91 -4.52
N ASP A 115 -14.31 -1.26 -3.50
CA ASP A 115 -14.50 -0.47 -2.29
C ASP A 115 -13.31 -0.56 -1.32
N ASN A 116 -12.53 -1.64 -1.36
CA ASN A 116 -11.40 -1.83 -0.47
C ASN A 116 -10.15 -0.97 -0.82
N TRP A 117 -10.03 -0.48 -2.06
CA TRP A 117 -8.85 0.28 -2.44
C TRP A 117 -8.82 1.70 -1.89
N ILE A 118 -9.98 2.34 -1.74
CA ILE A 118 -10.06 3.64 -1.06
C ILE A 118 -9.71 3.44 0.41
N ALA A 119 -10.31 2.46 1.04
CA ALA A 119 -10.00 2.09 2.43
C ALA A 119 -8.52 1.77 2.62
N LYS A 120 -7.91 1.02 1.69
CA LYS A 120 -6.48 0.69 1.75
C LYS A 120 -5.58 1.92 1.61
N GLY A 121 -5.92 2.85 0.74
CA GLY A 121 -5.19 4.12 0.61
C GLY A 121 -5.25 4.94 1.90
N GLU A 122 -6.44 5.10 2.48
CA GLU A 122 -6.64 5.79 3.75
C GLU A 122 -5.93 5.09 4.92
N GLU A 123 -5.93 3.77 4.96
CA GLU A 123 -5.19 2.97 5.94
C GLU A 123 -3.67 3.24 5.85
N LEU A 124 -3.10 3.23 4.65
CA LEU A 124 -1.68 3.49 4.42
C LEU A 124 -1.30 4.92 4.83
N LEU A 125 -2.15 5.92 4.56
CA LEU A 125 -1.95 7.29 5.01
C LEU A 125 -2.00 7.40 6.54
N CYS A 126 -2.99 6.76 7.18
CA CYS A 126 -3.05 6.70 8.65
C CYS A 126 -1.75 6.16 9.24
N TYR A 127 -1.23 5.08 8.66
CA TYR A 127 0.02 4.48 9.08
C TYR A 127 1.21 5.42 8.91
N SER A 128 1.33 6.04 7.74
CA SER A 128 2.42 6.97 7.43
C SER A 128 2.44 8.18 8.35
N TYR A 129 1.28 8.82 8.57
CA TYR A 129 1.16 9.97 9.45
C TYR A 129 1.38 9.62 10.92
N LEU A 130 0.95 8.43 11.35
CA LEU A 130 1.26 7.92 12.70
C LEU A 130 2.77 7.77 12.90
N GLY A 131 3.48 7.22 11.93
CA GLY A 131 4.94 7.09 11.97
C GLY A 131 5.66 8.44 12.03
N LEU A 132 5.13 9.46 11.36
CA LEU A 132 5.61 10.85 11.45
C LEU A 132 5.19 11.57 12.74
N LYS A 133 4.38 10.94 13.60
CA LYS A 133 3.75 11.55 14.78
C LYS A 133 2.82 12.73 14.45
N ASP A 134 2.37 12.81 13.21
CA ASP A 134 1.31 13.71 12.79
C ASP A 134 -0.06 13.10 13.14
N TYR A 135 -0.37 13.13 14.42
CA TYR A 135 -1.56 12.49 14.97
C TYR A 135 -2.86 13.06 14.38
N SER A 136 -2.87 14.35 14.03
CA SER A 136 -4.05 14.99 13.44
C SER A 136 -4.43 14.35 12.10
N ASN A 137 -3.47 14.23 11.18
CA ASN A 137 -3.71 13.61 9.89
C ASN A 137 -3.91 12.09 10.03
N ALA A 138 -3.18 11.41 10.94
CA ALA A 138 -3.40 9.99 11.22
C ALA A 138 -4.85 9.71 11.66
N ILE A 139 -5.44 10.55 12.52
CA ILE A 139 -6.83 10.44 12.98
C ILE A 139 -7.81 10.62 11.81
N VAL A 140 -7.59 11.63 10.97
CA VAL A 140 -8.47 11.89 9.80
C VAL A 140 -8.51 10.68 8.88
N HIS A 141 -7.34 10.20 8.46
CA HIS A 141 -7.25 9.09 7.53
C HIS A 141 -7.68 7.75 8.15
N GLY A 142 -7.36 7.52 9.43
CA GLY A 142 -7.82 6.33 10.16
C GLY A 142 -9.35 6.28 10.28
N LYS A 143 -10.01 7.41 10.53
CA LYS A 143 -11.47 7.50 10.55
C LYS A 143 -12.10 7.21 9.18
N LEU A 144 -11.51 7.73 8.10
CA LEU A 144 -11.98 7.48 6.73
C LEU A 144 -11.84 5.99 6.37
N ALA A 145 -10.71 5.38 6.68
CA ALA A 145 -10.49 3.96 6.44
C ALA A 145 -11.45 3.07 7.23
N LEU A 146 -11.69 3.37 8.52
CA LEU A 146 -12.64 2.64 9.37
C LEU A 146 -14.11 2.82 8.93
N ALA A 147 -14.45 3.90 8.25
CA ALA A 147 -15.78 4.06 7.67
C ALA A 147 -16.06 3.04 6.56
N HIS A 148 -15.03 2.56 5.88
CA HIS A 148 -15.12 1.53 4.83
C HIS A 148 -14.94 0.11 5.38
N ASP A 149 -14.10 -0.07 6.42
CA ASP A 149 -13.82 -1.36 7.04
C ASP A 149 -13.82 -1.23 8.58
N PRO A 150 -15.00 -1.16 9.21
CA PRO A 150 -15.10 -0.94 10.65
C PRO A 150 -14.58 -2.09 11.52
N ASN A 151 -14.41 -3.27 10.95
CA ASN A 151 -13.94 -4.46 11.65
C ASN A 151 -12.42 -4.70 11.51
N ASN A 152 -11.67 -3.81 10.89
CA ASN A 152 -10.23 -3.92 10.74
C ASN A 152 -9.52 -3.65 12.07
N VAL A 153 -9.22 -4.73 12.79
CA VAL A 153 -8.62 -4.66 14.13
C VAL A 153 -7.24 -3.97 14.10
N ALA A 154 -6.42 -4.24 13.08
CA ALA A 154 -5.10 -3.63 12.96
C ALA A 154 -5.17 -2.12 12.74
N LEU A 155 -6.12 -1.67 11.91
CA LEU A 155 -6.39 -0.26 11.68
C LEU A 155 -6.95 0.42 12.93
N LEU A 156 -7.86 -0.25 13.65
CA LEU A 156 -8.43 0.27 14.89
C LEU A 156 -7.35 0.50 15.95
N GLN A 157 -6.38 -0.41 16.07
CA GLN A 157 -5.24 -0.23 16.98
C GLN A 157 -4.41 1.02 16.60
N LYS A 158 -4.11 1.21 15.31
CA LYS A 158 -3.36 2.38 14.85
C LYS A 158 -4.11 3.68 15.06
N TYR A 159 -5.40 3.68 14.80
CA TYR A 159 -6.28 4.82 15.06
C TYR A 159 -6.30 5.19 16.55
N THR A 160 -6.38 4.18 17.43
CA THR A 160 -6.32 4.38 18.88
C THR A 160 -4.97 4.99 19.30
N MET A 161 -3.85 4.47 18.79
CA MET A 161 -2.52 5.05 19.03
C MET A 161 -2.41 6.52 18.60
N ALA A 162 -3.04 6.88 17.48
CA ALA A 162 -3.08 8.27 17.02
C ALA A 162 -3.88 9.17 17.97
N LEU A 163 -5.01 8.70 18.49
CA LEU A 163 -5.81 9.41 19.49
C LEU A 163 -5.02 9.62 20.79
N GLU A 164 -4.40 8.58 21.32
CA GLU A 164 -3.58 8.64 22.53
C GLU A 164 -2.39 9.60 22.36
N GLY A 165 -1.69 9.56 21.22
CA GLY A 165 -0.60 10.47 20.91
C GLY A 165 -1.04 11.94 20.83
N SER A 166 -2.21 12.18 20.25
CA SER A 166 -2.80 13.53 20.20
C SER A 166 -3.13 14.08 21.59
N ILE A 167 -3.73 13.28 22.46
CA ILE A 167 -4.06 13.64 23.83
C ILE A 167 -2.79 13.94 24.63
N ALA A 168 -1.77 13.10 24.53
CA ALA A 168 -0.49 13.30 25.21
C ALA A 168 0.20 14.59 24.78
N GLY A 169 0.16 14.92 23.48
CA GLY A 169 0.70 16.16 22.94
C GLY A 169 -0.01 17.41 23.49
N MET A 170 -1.35 17.37 23.60
CA MET A 170 -2.13 18.47 24.20
C MET A 170 -1.81 18.66 25.69
N ALA A 171 -1.64 17.59 26.45
CA ALA A 171 -1.31 17.65 27.87
C ALA A 171 0.08 18.28 28.10
N GLN A 172 1.07 17.95 27.28
CA GLN A 172 2.41 18.55 27.34
C GLN A 172 2.38 20.04 27.00
N SER A 173 1.63 20.45 25.98
CA SER A 173 1.47 21.85 25.58
C SER A 173 0.86 22.68 26.72
N ASN A 174 -0.14 22.18 27.40
CA ASN A 174 -0.79 22.85 28.53
C ASN A 174 0.16 23.03 29.75
N ASN A 175 0.97 21.99 30.04
CA ASN A 175 1.96 22.09 31.14
C ASN A 175 3.04 23.13 30.85
N ASN A 176 3.57 23.17 29.64
CA ASN A 176 4.56 24.15 29.23
C ASN A 176 4.02 25.60 29.30
N SER A 177 2.74 25.77 28.93
CA SER A 177 2.08 27.09 29.02
C SER A 177 1.91 27.55 30.46
N ASN A 178 1.54 26.64 31.38
CA ASN A 178 1.39 26.95 32.80
C ASN A 178 2.72 27.27 33.47
N GLU A 179 3.81 26.57 33.14
CA GLU A 179 5.16 26.91 33.65
C GLU A 179 5.68 28.26 33.17
N SER A 180 5.32 28.62 31.91
CA SER A 180 5.70 29.95 31.38
C SER A 180 4.96 31.07 32.06
N LEU A 181 3.70 30.88 32.44
CA LEU A 181 2.89 31.85 33.18
C LEU A 181 3.33 32.01 34.64
N GLN A 182 3.92 31.00 35.25
CA GLN A 182 4.44 31.07 36.64
C GLN A 182 5.78 31.78 36.75
N LYS A 183 6.47 32.01 35.64
CA LYS A 183 7.78 32.68 35.57
C LYS A 183 7.68 34.17 35.26
N LEU A 184 6.47 34.69 35.04
CA LEU A 184 6.15 36.13 34.87
C LEU A 184 5.65 36.71 36.17
#